data_5f47bf9bd3b8682b1c73d47a4bdcd682
#
_entry.id   5f47bf9bd3b8682b1c73d47a4bdcd682
#
_cell.length_a   1.000
_cell.length_b   1.000
_cell.length_c   1.000
_cell.angle_alpha   90.00
_cell.angle_beta   90.00
_cell.angle_gamma   90.00
#
_symmetry.space_group_name_H-M   'P 1'
#
loop_
_entity.id
_entity.type
_entity.pdbx_description
1 polymer ?
#
loop_
_entity_poly.entity_id
_entity_poly.type
_entity_poly.pdbx_seq_one_letter_code
_entity_poly.pdbx_strand_id
1 'polypeptide(L)'
;FLDARSLLPRLTALEILNPSPAFDELIATTHADEQRELTLIVRELLGPQAPPERVNACVRSVLSQCVYYLFMRDALLRSQPPMSLERAAVESIAAHITEFSMAALRGLSDDH
;
A
#
# COMPACT_ATOMS: atom_id res chain seq x y z
N PHE A 1 -12.93 7.00 10.82
CA PHE A 1 -12.03 7.52 9.79
C PHE A 1 -10.64 6.88 9.89
N LEU A 2 -10.16 6.30 8.82
CA LEU A 2 -8.84 5.68 8.75
C LEU A 2 -7.88 6.63 8.05
N ASP A 3 -6.73 6.87 8.67
CA ASP A 3 -5.67 7.63 8.01
C ASP A 3 -4.68 6.67 7.34
N ALA A 4 -3.70 7.23 6.62
CA ALA A 4 -2.71 6.43 5.89
C ALA A 4 -1.91 5.52 6.83
N ARG A 5 -1.66 5.96 8.06
CA ARG A 5 -0.88 5.17 9.02
C ARG A 5 -1.61 3.92 9.49
N SER A 6 -2.94 3.95 9.51
CA SER A 6 -3.76 2.78 9.87
C SER A 6 -4.05 1.91 8.67
N LEU A 7 -4.36 2.55 7.53
CA LEU A 7 -4.80 1.86 6.32
C LEU A 7 -3.67 1.09 5.65
N LEU A 8 -2.51 1.71 5.47
CA LEU A 8 -1.41 1.10 4.72
C LEU A 8 -0.85 -0.17 5.39
N PRO A 9 -0.61 -0.19 6.72
CA PRO A 9 -0.21 -1.44 7.36
C PRO A 9 -1.23 -2.55 7.19
N ARG A 10 -2.51 -2.22 7.28
CA ARG A 10 -3.59 -3.20 7.12
C ARG A 10 -3.65 -3.76 5.71
N LEU A 11 -3.52 -2.88 4.70
CA LEU A 11 -3.49 -3.29 3.30
C LEU A 11 -2.28 -4.19 3.03
N THR A 12 -1.11 -3.79 3.50
CA THR A 12 0.11 -4.55 3.30
C THR A 12 -0.01 -5.93 3.92
N ALA A 13 -0.50 -6.00 5.17
CA ALA A 13 -0.67 -7.28 5.86
C ALA A 13 -1.66 -8.17 5.11
N LEU A 14 -2.78 -7.61 4.68
CA LEU A 14 -3.79 -8.37 3.94
C LEU A 14 -3.21 -8.97 2.66
N GLU A 15 -2.49 -8.17 1.87
CA GLU A 15 -1.93 -8.60 0.60
C GLU A 15 -0.83 -9.65 0.77
N ILE A 16 0.00 -9.53 1.81
CA ILE A 16 1.14 -10.41 1.99
C ILE A 16 0.77 -11.70 2.72
N LEU A 17 -0.07 -11.60 3.75
CA LEU A 17 -0.39 -12.74 4.61
C LEU A 17 -1.46 -13.66 4.07
N ASN A 18 -2.31 -13.18 3.17
CA ASN A 18 -3.44 -13.95 2.64
C ASN A 18 -3.41 -14.13 1.12
N PRO A 19 -2.32 -14.63 0.52
CA PRO A 19 -2.31 -14.92 -0.91
C PRO A 19 -3.05 -16.23 -1.16
N SER A 20 -4.30 -16.16 -1.62
CA SER A 20 -5.10 -17.36 -1.89
C SER A 20 -5.51 -17.43 -3.35
N PRO A 21 -5.93 -18.63 -3.86
CA PRO A 21 -6.47 -18.72 -5.21
C PRO A 21 -7.74 -17.88 -5.41
N ALA A 22 -8.49 -17.62 -4.35
CA ALA A 22 -9.65 -16.73 -4.38
C ALA A 22 -9.24 -15.27 -4.26
N PHE A 23 -7.97 -15.00 -4.39
CA PHE A 23 -7.36 -13.70 -4.16
C PHE A 23 -7.95 -12.61 -5.06
N ASP A 24 -8.12 -12.92 -6.36
CA ASP A 24 -8.67 -11.96 -7.31
C ASP A 24 -10.08 -11.51 -6.92
N GLU A 25 -10.91 -12.47 -6.47
CA GLU A 25 -12.25 -12.18 -6.02
C GLU A 25 -12.25 -11.41 -4.70
N LEU A 26 -11.36 -11.79 -3.80
CA LEU A 26 -11.18 -11.10 -2.53
C LEU A 26 -10.74 -9.66 -2.76
N ILE A 27 -9.82 -9.43 -3.68
CA ILE A 27 -9.39 -8.08 -4.04
C ILE A 27 -10.56 -7.28 -4.62
N ALA A 28 -11.34 -7.89 -5.51
CA ALA A 28 -12.45 -7.19 -6.14
C ALA A 28 -13.48 -6.71 -5.11
N THR A 29 -13.71 -7.47 -4.04
CA THR A 29 -14.72 -7.12 -3.03
C THR A 29 -14.17 -6.30 -1.87
N THR A 30 -12.97 -6.64 -1.38
CA THR A 30 -12.38 -6.00 -0.20
C THR A 30 -11.52 -4.82 -0.57
N HIS A 31 -10.78 -4.94 -1.65
CA HIS A 31 -9.82 -3.95 -2.09
C HIS A 31 -10.48 -2.66 -2.59
N ALA A 32 -11.69 -2.77 -3.15
CA ALA A 32 -12.40 -1.61 -3.68
C ALA A 32 -12.70 -0.57 -2.58
N ASP A 33 -13.13 -1.03 -1.40
CA ASP A 33 -13.42 -0.13 -0.29
C ASP A 33 -12.15 0.52 0.24
N GLU A 34 -11.09 -0.27 0.40
CA GLU A 34 -9.83 0.24 0.91
C GLU A 34 -9.16 1.17 -0.09
N GLN A 35 -9.32 0.91 -1.39
CA GLN A 35 -8.82 1.80 -2.43
C GLN A 35 -9.55 3.15 -2.39
N ARG A 36 -10.85 3.15 -2.12
CA ARG A 36 -11.60 4.41 -1.97
C ARG A 36 -11.10 5.21 -0.76
N GLU A 37 -10.87 4.55 0.36
CA GLU A 37 -10.35 5.21 1.55
C GLU A 37 -8.95 5.78 1.28
N LEU A 38 -8.10 5.00 0.62
CA LEU A 38 -6.76 5.46 0.27
C LEU A 38 -6.81 6.67 -0.66
N THR A 39 -7.73 6.65 -1.63
CA THR A 39 -7.90 7.77 -2.55
C THR A 39 -8.26 9.05 -1.80
N LEU A 40 -9.15 8.95 -0.81
CA LEU A 40 -9.53 10.11 0.00
C LEU A 40 -8.34 10.65 0.81
N ILE A 41 -7.56 9.75 1.38
CA ILE A 41 -6.37 10.13 2.15
C ILE A 41 -5.34 10.80 1.24
N VAL A 42 -5.10 10.24 0.08
CA VAL A 42 -4.15 10.79 -0.89
C VAL A 42 -4.58 12.19 -1.33
N ARG A 43 -5.88 12.36 -1.63
CA ARG A 43 -6.40 13.68 -1.98
C ARG A 43 -6.16 14.71 -0.89
N GLU A 44 -6.43 14.31 0.35
CA GLU A 44 -6.23 15.19 1.49
C GLU A 44 -4.76 15.60 1.62
N LEU A 45 -3.85 14.65 1.46
CA LEU A 45 -2.42 14.91 1.60
C LEU A 45 -1.84 15.71 0.43
N LEU A 46 -2.33 15.49 -0.77
CA LEU A 46 -1.84 16.23 -1.94
C LEU A 46 -2.39 17.65 -2.01
N GLY A 47 -3.56 17.88 -1.44
CA GLY A 47 -4.19 19.20 -1.44
C GLY A 47 -5.27 19.35 -2.51
N PRO A 48 -6.10 20.41 -2.41
CA PRO A 48 -7.28 20.56 -3.25
C PRO A 48 -6.99 20.87 -4.72
N GLN A 49 -5.77 21.28 -5.04
CA GLN A 49 -5.40 21.61 -6.41
C GLN A 49 -4.84 20.42 -7.20
N ALA A 50 -4.66 19.28 -6.56
CA ALA A 50 -4.11 18.11 -7.24
C ALA A 50 -5.09 17.58 -8.27
N PRO A 51 -4.68 17.42 -9.54
CA PRO A 51 -5.58 16.88 -10.56
C PRO A 51 -5.86 15.40 -10.32
N PRO A 52 -7.03 14.90 -10.80
CA PRO A 52 -7.39 13.49 -10.59
C PRO A 52 -6.34 12.50 -11.08
N GLU A 53 -5.65 12.77 -12.18
CA GLU A 53 -4.61 11.89 -12.70
C GLU A 53 -3.45 11.73 -11.71
N ARG A 54 -3.08 12.82 -11.03
CA ARG A 54 -2.02 12.77 -10.03
C ARG A 54 -2.46 11.97 -8.81
N VAL A 55 -3.70 12.19 -8.36
CA VAL A 55 -4.26 11.43 -7.23
C VAL A 55 -4.23 9.94 -7.56
N ASN A 56 -4.73 9.56 -8.74
CA ASN A 56 -4.79 8.16 -9.14
C ASN A 56 -3.40 7.55 -9.28
N ALA A 57 -2.45 8.29 -9.83
CA ALA A 57 -1.07 7.82 -9.96
C ALA A 57 -0.46 7.56 -8.58
N CYS A 58 -0.68 8.44 -7.64
CA CYS A 58 -0.18 8.27 -6.28
C CYS A 58 -0.81 7.07 -5.58
N VAL A 59 -2.11 6.87 -5.75
CA VAL A 59 -2.80 5.69 -5.20
C VAL A 59 -2.18 4.41 -5.75
N ARG A 60 -1.98 4.35 -7.07
CA ARG A 60 -1.36 3.18 -7.71
C ARG A 60 0.07 2.96 -7.22
N SER A 61 0.83 4.03 -7.03
CA SER A 61 2.19 3.91 -6.52
C SER A 61 2.26 3.35 -5.11
N VAL A 62 1.34 3.78 -4.25
CA VAL A 62 1.27 3.23 -2.90
C VAL A 62 0.89 1.75 -2.94
N LEU A 63 -0.15 1.41 -3.70
CA LEU A 63 -0.63 0.03 -3.79
C LEU A 63 0.39 -0.90 -4.42
N SER A 64 1.17 -0.43 -5.40
CA SER A 64 2.16 -1.28 -6.06
C SER A 64 3.28 -1.71 -5.11
N GLN A 65 3.57 -0.93 -4.08
CA GLN A 65 4.52 -1.37 -3.06
C GLN A 65 4.03 -2.62 -2.33
N CYS A 66 2.73 -2.68 -2.05
CA CYS A 66 2.13 -3.84 -1.40
C CYS A 66 2.10 -5.04 -2.35
N VAL A 67 1.71 -4.80 -3.59
CA VAL A 67 1.59 -5.85 -4.62
C VAL A 67 2.95 -6.48 -4.95
N TYR A 68 4.02 -5.69 -4.88
CA TYR A 68 5.37 -6.21 -5.09
C TYR A 68 5.65 -7.43 -4.20
N TYR A 69 5.37 -7.32 -2.91
CA TYR A 69 5.63 -8.41 -1.97
C TYR A 69 4.76 -9.63 -2.23
N LEU A 70 3.55 -9.40 -2.73
CA LEU A 70 2.67 -10.50 -3.10
C LEU A 70 3.21 -11.28 -4.30
N PHE A 71 3.53 -10.57 -5.38
CA PHE A 71 4.03 -11.21 -6.60
C PHE A 71 5.41 -11.83 -6.42
N MET A 72 6.25 -11.21 -5.59
CA MET A 72 7.61 -11.66 -5.38
C MET A 72 7.77 -12.59 -4.18
N ARG A 73 6.66 -12.96 -3.55
CA ARG A 73 6.68 -13.73 -2.31
C ARG A 73 7.61 -14.95 -2.37
N ASP A 74 7.40 -15.81 -3.36
CA ASP A 74 8.19 -17.04 -3.47
C ASP A 74 9.67 -16.76 -3.73
N ALA A 75 9.94 -15.79 -4.59
CA ALA A 75 11.32 -15.41 -4.89
C ALA A 75 12.02 -14.82 -3.66
N LEU A 76 11.31 -14.00 -2.89
CA LEU A 76 11.88 -13.40 -1.69
C LEU A 76 12.19 -14.44 -0.61
N LEU A 77 11.32 -15.44 -0.46
CA LEU A 77 11.54 -16.51 0.50
C LEU A 77 12.74 -17.39 0.12
N ARG A 78 13.08 -17.44 -1.17
CA ARG A 78 14.22 -18.24 -1.67
C ARG A 78 15.46 -17.40 -1.96
N SER A 79 15.44 -16.11 -1.71
CA SER A 79 16.59 -15.23 -1.97
C SER A 79 17.74 -15.54 -1.01
N GLN A 80 18.94 -15.01 -1.32
CA GLN A 80 20.15 -15.23 -0.52
C GLN A 80 20.67 -13.90 0.01
N PRO A 81 20.53 -13.63 1.31
CA PRO A 81 19.82 -14.47 2.30
C PRO A 81 18.30 -14.41 2.09
N PRO A 82 17.57 -15.45 2.53
CA PRO A 82 16.12 -15.46 2.35
C PRO A 82 15.47 -14.35 3.17
N MET A 83 14.49 -13.70 2.56
CA MET A 83 13.70 -12.68 3.24
C MET A 83 12.61 -13.34 4.08
N SER A 84 12.48 -12.91 5.33
CA SER A 84 11.38 -13.38 6.17
C SER A 84 10.09 -12.65 5.81
N LEU A 85 8.98 -13.40 5.78
CA LEU A 85 7.65 -12.84 5.63
C LEU A 85 6.75 -13.26 6.79
N GLU A 86 7.36 -13.47 7.95
CA GLU A 86 6.63 -13.68 9.20
C GLU A 86 6.00 -12.36 9.66
N ARG A 87 5.08 -12.44 10.62
CA ARG A 87 4.30 -11.28 11.06
C ARG A 87 5.17 -10.07 11.41
N ALA A 88 6.23 -10.26 12.18
CA ALA A 88 7.07 -9.13 12.59
C ALA A 88 7.75 -8.46 11.39
N ALA A 89 8.20 -9.27 10.43
CA ALA A 89 8.80 -8.76 9.20
C ALA A 89 7.78 -8.02 8.35
N VAL A 90 6.57 -8.54 8.24
CA VAL A 90 5.49 -7.91 7.49
C VAL A 90 5.11 -6.57 8.13
N GLU A 91 5.07 -6.50 9.46
CA GLU A 91 4.82 -5.24 10.16
C GLU A 91 5.90 -4.20 9.87
N SER A 92 7.16 -4.62 9.80
CA SER A 92 8.26 -3.73 9.43
C SER A 92 8.14 -3.25 7.99
N ILE A 93 7.74 -4.13 7.06
CA ILE A 93 7.49 -3.76 5.68
C ILE A 93 6.36 -2.74 5.60
N ALA A 94 5.28 -3.00 6.33
CA ALA A 94 4.13 -2.08 6.35
C ALA A 94 4.52 -0.72 6.89
N ALA A 95 5.32 -0.68 7.95
CA ALA A 95 5.82 0.57 8.52
C ALA A 95 6.69 1.33 7.50
N HIS A 96 7.53 0.61 6.78
CA HIS A 96 8.37 1.21 5.74
C HIS A 96 7.54 1.80 4.61
N ILE A 97 6.55 1.04 4.11
CA ILE A 97 5.68 1.51 3.03
C ILE A 97 4.93 2.78 3.47
N THR A 98 4.45 2.79 4.70
CA THR A 98 3.76 3.95 5.26
C THR A 98 4.67 5.17 5.29
N GLU A 99 5.86 5.02 5.84
CA GLU A 99 6.83 6.09 5.96
C GLU A 99 7.26 6.63 4.60
N PHE A 100 7.59 5.72 3.68
CA PHE A 100 8.01 6.09 2.33
C PHE A 100 6.89 6.84 1.59
N SER A 101 5.66 6.31 1.68
CA SER A 101 4.51 6.89 1.01
C SER A 101 4.15 8.26 1.58
N MET A 102 4.19 8.41 2.90
CA MET A 102 3.91 9.70 3.53
C MET A 102 4.92 10.76 3.10
N ALA A 103 6.19 10.40 3.05
CA ALA A 103 7.24 11.32 2.61
C ALA A 103 7.01 11.75 1.15
N ALA A 104 6.67 10.78 0.29
CA ALA A 104 6.42 11.07 -1.13
C ALA A 104 5.20 11.98 -1.31
N LEU A 105 4.11 11.67 -0.62
CA LEU A 105 2.89 12.45 -0.74
C LEU A 105 3.06 13.88 -0.22
N ARG A 106 3.79 14.05 0.86
CA ARG A 106 4.12 15.39 1.38
C ARG A 106 4.98 16.17 0.40
N GLY A 107 5.93 15.49 -0.23
CA GLY A 107 6.81 16.11 -1.21
C GLY A 107 6.09 16.53 -2.49
N LEU A 108 4.97 15.87 -2.81
CA LEU A 108 4.16 16.17 -3.99
C LEU A 108 2.97 17.08 -3.68
N SER A 109 2.81 17.46 -2.43
CA SER A 109 1.70 18.30 -2.00
C SER A 109 1.76 19.67 -2.69
N ASP A 110 0.60 20.17 -3.13
CA ASP A 110 0.51 21.51 -3.71
C ASP A 110 0.68 22.62 -2.68
N ASP A 111 0.69 22.28 -1.39
CA ASP A 111 0.98 23.21 -0.30
C ASP A 111 2.45 23.23 0.07
N HIS A 112 3.24 22.41 -0.60
CA HIS A 112 4.67 22.23 -0.30
C HIS A 112 5.50 23.47 -0.65
#